data_12803ecd91bd86d34beef9e49196943a
#
_entry.id   12803ecd91bd86d34beef9e49196943a
#
_cell.length_a   1.000
_cell.length_b   1.000
_cell.length_c   1.000
_cell.angle_alpha   90.00
_cell.angle_beta   90.00
_cell.angle_gamma   90.00
#
_symmetry.space_group_name_H-M   'P 1'
#
loop_
_entity.id
_entity.type
_entity.pdbx_description
1 polymer ?
#
loop_
_entity_poly.entity_id
_entity_poly.type
_entity_poly.pdbx_seq_one_letter_code
_entity_poly.pdbx_strand_id
1 'polypeptide(L)'
;NEAPSFRPSGKETKGTAYDDVVGYYDCDQRPVFLNSTDPAQFLEKWVYQYLKYPESSLVKGEQGKVMVEFIVEKDGKVTNVRVSRGVSDALDAEAVKVIAASPKWKPGRIKGEKVRTMITIPVEFRLEKKGSKGSFGIKK
;
A
#
# COMPACT_ATOMS: atom_id res chain seq x y z
N ASN A 1 1.89 -15.23 -8.19
CA ASN A 1 1.54 -15.17 -8.09
C ASN A 1 0.75 -14.94 -8.17
N GLU A 2 0.44 -14.83 -8.28
CA GLU A 2 -0.33 -14.64 -8.37
C GLU A 2 -1.10 -14.14 -7.91
N ALA A 3 -1.34 -13.82 -8.11
CA ALA A 3 -1.88 -13.28 -7.75
C ALA A 3 -2.81 -13.19 -7.37
N PRO A 4 -3.11 -12.83 -7.16
CA PRO A 4 -4.00 -12.61 -6.47
C PRO A 4 -5.13 -12.78 -7.02
N SER A 5 -5.27 -12.91 -7.49
CA SER A 5 -6.29 -12.95 -8.03
C SER A 5 -7.03 -13.89 -7.75
N PHE A 6 -7.45 -14.14 -7.46
CA PHE A 6 -8.12 -14.98 -7.00
C PHE A 6 -8.64 -15.77 -7.85
N ARG A 7 -8.54 -16.47 -7.93
CA ARG A 7 -8.86 -17.24 -8.69
C ARG A 7 -9.64 -18.13 -8.26
N PRO A 8 -10.16 -18.40 -8.28
CA PRO A 8 -11.12 -19.07 -7.90
C PRO A 8 -10.94 -20.40 -7.96
N SER A 9 -10.33 -20.91 -8.06
CA SER A 9 -10.12 -22.13 -8.13
C SER A 9 -10.94 -22.84 -7.46
N GLY A 10 -11.62 -22.58 -7.10
CA GLY A 10 -12.42 -23.36 -6.52
C GLY A 10 -12.08 -24.19 -5.47
N LYS A 11 -11.29 -24.54 -5.31
CA LYS A 11 -10.98 -25.36 -4.40
C LYS A 11 -10.89 -24.85 -3.18
N GLU A 12 -11.00 -24.77 -2.46
CA GLU A 12 -10.90 -24.45 -1.30
C GLU A 12 -10.75 -23.27 -1.03
N THR A 13 -10.74 -22.67 -1.05
CA THR A 13 -10.56 -21.43 -0.81
C THR A 13 -10.99 -20.96 0.46
N LYS A 14 -11.57 -21.56 1.22
CA LYS A 14 -11.92 -21.15 2.38
C LYS A 14 -10.83 -20.78 3.18
N GLY A 15 -10.74 -19.69 3.76
CA GLY A 15 -9.65 -19.30 4.56
C GLY A 15 -8.48 -18.70 3.86
N THR A 16 -8.58 -18.47 2.58
CA THR A 16 -7.47 -17.88 1.93
C THR A 16 -7.46 -16.40 2.24
N ALA A 17 -6.32 -15.78 2.14
CA ALA A 17 -6.19 -14.38 2.44
C ALA A 17 -7.01 -13.50 1.53
N TYR A 18 -7.34 -14.00 0.35
CA TYR A 18 -8.03 -13.16 -0.62
C TYR A 18 -9.50 -13.51 -0.86
N ASP A 19 -10.07 -14.31 0.05
CA ASP A 19 -11.47 -14.63 -0.10
C ASP A 19 -12.31 -13.37 -0.01
N ASP A 20 -13.21 -13.19 -0.93
CA ASP A 20 -14.15 -12.08 -0.92
C ASP A 20 -13.51 -10.70 -1.02
N VAL A 21 -12.29 -10.62 -1.49
CA VAL A 21 -11.65 -9.33 -1.66
C VAL A 21 -12.14 -8.71 -2.97
N VAL A 22 -12.52 -7.43 -2.92
CA VAL A 22 -12.96 -6.73 -4.12
C VAL A 22 -11.98 -5.64 -4.45
N GLY A 23 -12.01 -5.16 -5.66
CA GLY A 23 -11.09 -4.12 -6.07
C GLY A 23 -11.54 -2.75 -5.62
N TYR A 24 -10.61 -1.85 -5.50
CA TYR A 24 -10.86 -0.49 -5.07
C TYR A 24 -11.95 0.19 -5.92
N TYR A 25 -11.88 0.00 -7.24
CA TYR A 25 -12.84 0.65 -8.11
C TYR A 25 -14.16 -0.08 -8.22
N ASP A 26 -14.28 -1.25 -7.59
CA ASP A 26 -15.51 -2.00 -7.62
C ASP A 26 -16.43 -1.66 -6.46
N CYS A 27 -15.97 -0.83 -5.54
CA CYS A 27 -16.76 -0.46 -4.38
C CYS A 27 -17.74 0.65 -4.71
N ASP A 28 -18.92 0.60 -4.12
CA ASP A 28 -19.87 1.71 -4.24
C ASP A 28 -19.31 2.85 -3.39
N GLN A 29 -18.74 2.53 -2.22
CA GLN A 29 -18.11 3.53 -1.39
C GLN A 29 -16.71 3.01 -1.17
N ARG A 30 -15.72 3.74 -1.64
CA ARG A 30 -14.34 3.31 -1.52
C ARG A 30 -13.84 3.53 -0.12
N PRO A 31 -12.80 2.78 0.29
CA PRO A 31 -12.23 2.99 1.61
C PRO A 31 -11.77 4.42 1.80
N VAL A 32 -11.88 4.90 3.04
CA VAL A 32 -11.55 6.28 3.34
C VAL A 32 -10.41 6.36 4.34
N PHE A 33 -9.40 7.15 4.02
CA PHE A 33 -8.32 7.43 4.96
C PHE A 33 -8.37 8.92 5.23
N LEU A 34 -8.55 9.29 6.49
CA LEU A 34 -8.63 10.69 6.86
C LEU A 34 -9.58 11.50 5.99
N ASN A 35 -10.77 11.06 5.86
CA ASN A 35 -11.80 11.79 5.14
C ASN A 35 -11.63 11.85 3.61
N SER A 36 -10.79 11.07 3.06
CA SER A 36 -10.61 11.07 1.62
C SER A 36 -10.59 9.65 1.07
N THR A 37 -11.19 9.47 -0.09
CA THR A 37 -11.10 8.19 -0.77
C THR A 37 -9.91 8.16 -1.71
N ASP A 38 -9.19 9.28 -1.85
CA ASP A 38 -8.05 9.35 -2.75
C ASP A 38 -6.84 8.74 -2.06
N PRO A 39 -6.26 7.66 -2.58
CA PRO A 39 -5.08 7.05 -1.94
C PRO A 39 -3.90 7.99 -1.81
N ALA A 40 -3.88 9.07 -2.57
CA ALA A 40 -2.82 10.05 -2.43
C ALA A 40 -2.82 10.67 -1.03
N GLN A 41 -3.97 10.73 -0.37
CA GLN A 41 -4.00 11.25 0.98
C GLN A 41 -3.26 10.31 1.92
N PHE A 42 -3.41 9.01 1.72
CA PHE A 42 -2.69 8.06 2.54
C PHE A 42 -1.18 8.19 2.30
N LEU A 43 -0.78 8.37 1.06
CA LEU A 43 0.64 8.56 0.78
C LEU A 43 1.16 9.81 1.46
N GLU A 44 0.49 10.93 1.27
CA GLU A 44 0.95 12.17 1.88
C GLU A 44 0.85 12.28 3.37
N LYS A 45 -0.25 11.82 3.93
CA LYS A 45 -0.47 12.03 5.35
C LYS A 45 0.10 10.92 6.22
N TRP A 46 0.38 9.78 5.65
CA TRP A 46 0.92 8.69 6.43
C TRP A 46 2.22 8.16 5.88
N VAL A 47 2.22 7.65 4.66
CA VAL A 47 3.39 6.96 4.15
C VAL A 47 4.61 7.86 4.12
N TYR A 48 4.50 9.02 3.47
CA TYR A 48 5.65 9.88 3.32
C TYR A 48 6.01 10.60 4.63
N GLN A 49 5.16 10.57 5.65
CA GLN A 49 5.50 11.15 6.93
C GLN A 49 6.44 10.23 7.70
N TYR A 50 6.32 8.94 7.51
CA TYR A 50 7.09 7.98 8.30
C TYR A 50 8.09 7.17 7.51
N LEU A 51 8.09 7.31 6.19
CA LEU A 51 8.99 6.55 5.35
C LEU A 51 10.42 7.03 5.55
N LYS A 52 11.35 6.12 5.70
CA LYS A 52 12.74 6.47 5.83
C LYS A 52 13.51 5.86 4.69
N TYR A 53 14.43 6.59 4.15
CA TYR A 53 15.24 6.08 3.06
C TYR A 53 16.30 5.17 3.70
N PRO A 54 16.33 3.88 3.34
CA PRO A 54 17.32 2.98 3.95
C PRO A 54 18.73 3.44 3.62
N GLU A 55 19.62 3.39 4.60
CA GLU A 55 20.96 3.84 4.38
C GLU A 55 21.68 3.08 3.28
N SER A 56 21.48 1.77 3.22
CA SER A 56 22.12 1.00 2.16
C SER A 56 21.64 1.45 0.79
N SER A 57 20.40 1.87 0.69
CA SER A 57 19.87 2.33 -0.59
C SER A 57 20.44 3.70 -0.94
N LEU A 58 20.67 4.54 0.05
CA LEU A 58 21.28 5.83 -0.20
C LEU A 58 22.69 5.62 -0.75
N VAL A 59 23.44 4.75 -0.12
CA VAL A 59 24.80 4.49 -0.56
C VAL A 59 24.84 3.96 -1.98
N LYS A 60 23.90 3.10 -2.33
CA LYS A 60 23.88 2.52 -3.66
C LYS A 60 23.16 3.37 -4.69
N GLY A 61 22.54 4.45 -4.28
CA GLY A 61 21.82 5.30 -5.21
C GLY A 61 20.53 4.68 -5.71
N GLU A 62 19.90 3.82 -4.90
CA GLU A 62 18.69 3.15 -5.34
C GLU A 62 17.50 4.08 -5.27
N GLN A 63 16.70 4.11 -6.30
CA GLN A 63 15.50 4.93 -6.30
C GLN A 63 14.50 4.33 -7.28
N GLY A 64 13.25 4.69 -7.16
CA GLY A 64 12.20 4.19 -8.01
C GLY A 64 10.89 4.10 -7.26
N LYS A 65 9.90 3.52 -7.88
CA LYS A 65 8.59 3.36 -7.29
C LYS A 65 8.37 1.91 -6.91
N VAL A 66 7.98 1.70 -5.66
CA VAL A 66 7.65 0.36 -5.18
C VAL A 66 6.13 0.28 -5.22
N MET A 67 5.58 -0.64 -6.00
CA MET A 67 4.14 -0.81 -6.06
C MET A 67 3.74 -1.76 -4.96
N VAL A 68 2.91 -1.29 -4.04
CA VAL A 68 2.52 -2.08 -2.88
C VAL A 68 1.02 -2.27 -2.90
N GLU A 69 0.57 -3.50 -2.69
CA GLU A 69 -0.84 -3.75 -2.60
C GLU A 69 -1.17 -4.18 -1.20
N PHE A 70 -2.33 -3.86 -0.74
CA PHE A 70 -2.75 -4.24 0.61
C PHE A 70 -4.28 -4.31 0.64
N ILE A 71 -4.81 -4.88 1.69
CA ILE A 71 -6.25 -5.02 1.84
C ILE A 71 -6.70 -4.16 3.00
N VAL A 72 -7.77 -3.39 2.80
CA VAL A 72 -8.43 -2.71 3.90
C VAL A 72 -9.56 -3.63 4.30
N GLU A 73 -9.48 -4.16 5.49
CA GLU A 73 -10.43 -5.15 5.97
C GLU A 73 -11.76 -4.51 6.36
N LYS A 74 -12.75 -5.34 6.64
CA LYS A 74 -14.06 -4.83 7.01
C LYS A 74 -14.00 -3.99 8.27
N ASP A 75 -13.03 -4.23 9.15
CA ASP A 75 -12.88 -3.43 10.35
C ASP A 75 -11.93 -2.25 10.13
N GLY A 76 -11.46 -2.06 8.92
CA GLY A 76 -10.58 -0.96 8.59
C GLY A 76 -9.09 -1.23 8.73
N LYS A 77 -8.72 -2.39 9.23
CA LYS A 77 -7.30 -2.68 9.38
C LYS A 77 -6.66 -2.97 8.04
N VAL A 78 -5.40 -2.60 7.92
CA VAL A 78 -4.63 -2.88 6.71
C VAL A 78 -3.94 -4.22 6.91
N THR A 79 -4.11 -5.13 5.96
CA THR A 79 -3.53 -6.46 6.06
C THR A 79 -2.96 -6.89 4.72
N ASN A 80 -2.28 -8.00 4.72
CA ASN A 80 -1.77 -8.61 3.51
C ASN A 80 -1.00 -7.64 2.63
N VAL A 81 -0.13 -6.86 3.26
CA VAL A 81 0.68 -5.87 2.56
C VAL A 81 1.78 -6.60 1.82
N ARG A 82 1.90 -6.34 0.53
CA ARG A 82 2.95 -6.97 -0.21
C ARG A 82 3.34 -6.14 -1.43
N VAL A 83 4.53 -6.40 -1.95
CA VAL A 83 5.04 -5.66 -3.08
C VAL A 83 4.63 -6.38 -4.34
N SER A 84 3.94 -5.69 -5.25
CA SER A 84 3.60 -6.28 -6.52
C SER A 84 4.68 -5.98 -7.55
N ARG A 85 5.44 -4.87 -7.37
CA ARG A 85 6.54 -4.60 -8.23
C ARG A 85 7.55 -3.85 -7.42
N GLY A 86 8.74 -4.38 -7.23
CA GLY A 86 9.73 -3.79 -6.35
C GLY A 86 10.87 -3.14 -7.06
N VAL A 87 11.75 -2.52 -6.28
CA VAL A 87 12.94 -1.88 -6.78
C VAL A 87 14.17 -2.58 -6.18
N SER A 88 14.22 -2.71 -4.87
CA SER A 88 15.31 -3.40 -4.22
C SER A 88 14.77 -3.94 -2.90
N ASP A 89 15.43 -4.90 -2.32
CA ASP A 89 14.96 -5.49 -1.09
C ASP A 89 14.80 -4.44 0.00
N ALA A 90 15.74 -3.52 0.12
CA ALA A 90 15.70 -2.52 1.18
C ALA A 90 14.56 -1.54 0.98
N LEU A 91 14.37 -1.04 -0.23
CA LEU A 91 13.29 -0.10 -0.49
C LEU A 91 11.93 -0.79 -0.34
N ASP A 92 11.85 -2.03 -0.84
CA ASP A 92 10.60 -2.76 -0.77
C ASP A 92 10.21 -3.02 0.69
N ALA A 93 11.17 -3.41 1.52
CA ALA A 93 10.88 -3.70 2.92
C ALA A 93 10.43 -2.44 3.66
N GLU A 94 11.04 -1.32 3.34
CA GLU A 94 10.66 -0.09 4.01
C GLU A 94 9.24 0.31 3.64
N ALA A 95 8.88 0.19 2.37
CA ALA A 95 7.54 0.54 1.93
C ALA A 95 6.50 -0.33 2.62
N VAL A 96 6.77 -1.63 2.70
CA VAL A 96 5.85 -2.55 3.35
C VAL A 96 5.71 -2.22 4.82
N LYS A 97 6.81 -1.93 5.48
CA LYS A 97 6.78 -1.65 6.90
C LYS A 97 5.89 -0.46 7.23
N VAL A 98 6.03 0.62 6.49
CA VAL A 98 5.28 1.82 6.77
C VAL A 98 3.80 1.63 6.48
N ILE A 99 3.47 0.94 5.41
CA ILE A 99 2.07 0.70 5.06
C ILE A 99 1.42 -0.25 6.06
N ALA A 100 2.16 -1.27 6.49
CA ALA A 100 1.60 -2.23 7.43
C ALA A 100 1.31 -1.60 8.79
N ALA A 101 1.96 -0.49 9.10
CA ALA A 101 1.74 0.19 10.36
C ALA A 101 0.58 1.19 10.31
N SER A 102 -0.15 1.23 9.22
CA SER A 102 -1.22 2.20 9.01
C SER A 102 -2.28 2.14 10.11
N PRO A 103 -2.83 3.29 10.48
CA PRO A 103 -3.99 3.29 11.36
C PRO A 103 -5.18 2.78 10.58
N LYS A 104 -6.30 2.58 11.24
CA LYS A 104 -7.48 2.05 10.59
C LYS A 104 -8.08 3.03 9.60
N TRP A 105 -8.63 2.47 8.56
CA TRP A 105 -9.36 3.19 7.55
C TRP A 105 -10.85 2.95 7.77
N LYS A 106 -11.69 3.65 7.05
CA LYS A 106 -13.08 3.30 6.98
C LYS A 106 -13.17 2.31 5.83
N PRO A 107 -13.81 1.16 6.02
CA PRO A 107 -13.81 0.13 4.98
C PRO A 107 -14.64 0.50 3.77
N GLY A 108 -14.36 -0.12 2.65
CA GLY A 108 -15.18 0.02 1.46
C GLY A 108 -16.51 -0.65 1.66
N ARG A 109 -17.49 -0.29 0.84
CA ARG A 109 -18.81 -0.88 0.92
C ARG A 109 -19.40 -1.12 -0.46
N ILE A 110 -20.20 -2.17 -0.56
CA ILE A 110 -20.96 -2.45 -1.76
C ILE A 110 -22.37 -2.70 -1.27
N LYS A 111 -23.31 -1.94 -1.81
CA LYS A 111 -24.70 -2.06 -1.40
C LYS A 111 -24.85 -1.97 0.11
N GLY A 112 -24.11 -1.06 0.70
CA GLY A 112 -24.19 -0.79 2.12
C GLY A 112 -23.43 -1.74 3.00
N GLU A 113 -22.90 -2.83 2.44
CA GLU A 113 -22.19 -3.81 3.25
C GLU A 113 -20.70 -3.63 3.19
N LYS A 114 -20.03 -3.73 4.32
CA LYS A 114 -18.58 -3.59 4.37
C LYS A 114 -17.95 -4.72 3.57
N VAL A 115 -16.92 -4.41 2.84
CA VAL A 115 -16.21 -5.42 2.06
C VAL A 115 -14.72 -5.26 2.25
N ARG A 116 -14.00 -6.33 2.01
CA ARG A 116 -12.54 -6.30 2.04
C ARG A 116 -12.09 -5.73 0.71
N THR A 117 -11.26 -4.72 0.72
CA THR A 117 -10.92 -4.02 -0.51
C THR A 117 -9.42 -4.00 -0.73
N MET A 118 -8.99 -4.36 -1.93
CA MET A 118 -7.58 -4.33 -2.27
C MET A 118 -7.23 -3.00 -2.90
N ILE A 119 -6.15 -2.40 -2.43
CA ILE A 119 -5.67 -1.13 -2.93
C ILE A 119 -4.21 -1.31 -3.32
N THR A 120 -3.80 -0.71 -4.43
CA THR A 120 -2.41 -0.74 -4.86
C THR A 120 -1.95 0.71 -4.99
N ILE A 121 -0.83 1.03 -4.39
CA ILE A 121 -0.31 2.39 -4.45
C ILE A 121 1.18 2.38 -4.78
N PRO A 122 1.68 3.44 -5.40
CA PRO A 122 3.09 3.56 -5.69
C PRO A 122 3.77 4.34 -4.57
N VAL A 123 4.82 3.79 -4.00
CA VAL A 123 5.61 4.50 -2.99
C VAL A 123 6.89 4.90 -3.69
N GLU A 124 7.07 6.19 -3.89
CA GLU A 124 8.22 6.66 -4.63
C GLU A 124 9.39 6.99 -3.73
N PHE A 125 10.55 6.45 -4.06
CA PHE A 125 11.79 6.80 -3.40
C PHE A 125 12.60 7.56 -4.43
N ARG A 126 12.93 8.81 -4.14
CA ARG A 126 13.67 9.59 -5.06
C ARG A 126 14.77 10.31 -4.36
N LEU A 127 15.95 10.23 -4.88
CA LEU A 127 17.08 10.92 -4.29
C LEU A 127 17.14 12.34 -4.85
N GLU A 128 17.43 13.28 -3.98
CA GLU A 128 17.51 14.63 -4.42
C GLU A 128 18.91 14.92 -4.77
N LYS A 129 19.10 15.83 -5.67
CA LYS A 129 20.35 16.15 -6.09
C LYS A 129 20.96 16.95 -5.13
N LYS A 130 22.10 17.26 -5.19
CA LYS A 130 22.85 17.98 -4.40
C LYS A 130 22.21 19.01 -3.70
N GLY A 131 22.53 19.43 -2.72
CA GLY A 131 22.00 20.45 -1.97
C GLY A 131 20.94 20.07 -1.04
N SER A 132 20.47 18.92 -1.14
CA SER A 132 19.35 18.61 -0.35
C SER A 132 19.70 18.10 0.90
N LYS A 133 20.26 18.55 1.60
CA LYS A 133 20.57 18.18 2.77
C LYS A 133 19.85 17.31 3.49
N GLY A 134 19.78 16.50 3.89
CA GLY A 134 19.15 15.65 4.76
C GLY A 134 17.85 15.14 4.39
N SER A 135 17.33 15.67 3.47
CA SER A 135 16.04 15.26 3.10
C SER A 135 16.20 14.05 2.29
N PHE A 136 15.39 13.10 2.39
CA PHE A 136 15.58 11.98 1.57
C PHE A 136 14.78 12.09 0.29
N GLY A 137 14.39 13.22 -0.07
CA GLY A 137 13.87 13.41 -1.39
C GLY A 137 12.48 12.93 -1.71
N ILE A 138 11.73 12.58 -0.73
CA ILE A 138 10.37 12.18 -1.01
C ILE A 138 9.56 13.42 -1.16
N LYS A 139 8.93 13.59 -2.27
CA LYS A 139 8.18 14.74 -2.46
C LYS A 139 6.96 14.73 -1.72
N LYS A 140 6.67 15.72 -1.16
CA LYS A 140 5.45 15.77 -0.42
C LYS A 140 4.44 16.45 -1.14
#